data_ec177f97a85140022abffab56674e530
#
_entry.id   ec177f97a85140022abffab56674e530
#
_cell.length_a   1.000
_cell.length_b   1.000
_cell.length_c   1.000
_cell.angle_alpha   90.00
_cell.angle_beta   90.00
_cell.angle_gamma   90.00
#
_symmetry.space_group_name_H-M   'P 1'
#
loop_
_entity.id
_entity.type
_entity.pdbx_description
1 polymer ?
#
loop_
_entity_poly.entity_id
_entity_poly.type
_entity_poly.pdbx_seq_one_letter_code
_entity_poly.pdbx_strand_id
1 'polypeptide(L)'
;MMYNRRVRCPACRTPAIENDAACRQCGFSLEVADRTFGIAPALQRPIADVAGVMGSFAQKRAAHVITQVERQFPQLAIAAVLADVPQQAPLVPYAFWIFNRG
;
A
#
# COMPACT_ATOMS: atom_id res chain seq x y z
N MET A 1 9.94 21.26 -6.78
CA MET A 1 10.11 20.93 -7.66
C MET A 1 10.70 19.66 -8.01
N MET A 2 11.72 19.24 -7.65
CA MET A 2 12.34 18.11 -8.11
C MET A 2 11.72 16.87 -7.71
N TYR A 3 10.96 16.82 -6.67
CA TYR A 3 10.42 15.60 -6.14
C TYR A 3 9.42 14.94 -7.02
N ASN A 4 8.68 15.72 -7.80
CA ASN A 4 7.62 15.17 -8.62
C ASN A 4 8.12 14.20 -9.64
N ARG A 5 9.35 14.34 -10.02
CA ARG A 5 9.88 13.46 -11.01
C ARG A 5 10.12 12.07 -10.51
N ARG A 6 10.04 11.88 -9.20
CA ARG A 6 10.25 10.58 -8.64
C ARG A 6 8.95 9.81 -8.47
N VAL A 7 7.83 10.47 -8.69
CA VAL A 7 6.54 9.78 -8.63
C VAL A 7 6.39 8.94 -9.87
N ARG A 8 6.08 7.68 -9.69
CA ARG A 8 5.90 6.76 -10.80
C ARG A 8 4.56 6.08 -10.70
N CYS A 9 4.00 5.74 -11.86
CA CYS A 9 2.75 5.02 -11.92
C CYS A 9 2.92 3.64 -11.27
N PRO A 10 2.04 3.24 -10.35
CA PRO A 10 2.16 1.92 -9.71
C PRO A 10 2.02 0.77 -10.69
N ALA A 11 1.33 0.96 -11.79
CA ALA A 11 1.07 -0.12 -12.74
C ALA A 11 2.17 -0.27 -13.78
N CYS A 12 2.60 0.83 -14.40
CA CYS A 12 3.55 0.73 -15.51
C CYS A 12 4.92 1.32 -15.22
N ARG A 13 5.08 1.96 -14.06
CA ARG A 13 6.35 2.55 -13.62
C ARG A 13 6.83 3.72 -14.44
N THR A 14 6.04 4.22 -15.35
CA THR A 14 6.36 5.44 -16.10
C THR A 14 6.29 6.63 -15.15
N PRO A 15 7.22 7.59 -15.26
CA PRO A 15 7.11 8.80 -14.44
C PRO A 15 5.77 9.48 -14.65
N ALA A 16 5.14 9.89 -13.57
CA ALA A 16 3.81 10.46 -13.58
C ALA A 16 3.84 11.87 -13.05
N ILE A 17 2.83 12.65 -13.45
CA ILE A 17 2.62 13.97 -12.92
C ILE A 17 1.68 13.84 -11.74
N GLU A 18 2.07 14.48 -10.63
CA GLU A 18 1.37 14.35 -9.37
C GLU A 18 -0.12 14.66 -9.45
N ASN A 19 -0.50 15.60 -10.28
CA ASN A 19 -1.89 16.02 -10.37
C ASN A 19 -2.74 15.23 -11.36
N ASP A 20 -2.15 14.25 -12.02
CA ASP A 20 -2.92 13.46 -12.99
C ASP A 20 -3.86 12.54 -12.24
N ALA A 21 -5.13 12.52 -12.64
CA ALA A 21 -6.12 11.62 -12.07
C ALA A 21 -5.86 10.18 -12.54
N ALA A 22 -5.28 10.02 -13.72
CA ALA A 22 -4.95 8.72 -14.27
C ALA A 22 -3.62 8.81 -14.98
N CYS A 23 -2.91 7.68 -15.06
CA CYS A 23 -1.65 7.64 -15.77
C CYS A 23 -1.87 7.88 -17.25
N ARG A 24 -1.11 8.79 -17.83
CA ARG A 24 -1.25 9.10 -19.24
C ARG A 24 -0.75 7.97 -20.13
N GLN A 25 0.12 7.12 -19.62
CA GLN A 25 0.70 6.05 -20.40
C GLN A 25 -0.17 4.80 -20.42
N CYS A 26 -0.68 4.37 -19.26
CA CYS A 26 -1.42 3.12 -19.18
C CYS A 26 -2.86 3.28 -18.69
N GLY A 27 -3.26 4.46 -18.23
CA GLY A 27 -4.62 4.71 -17.77
C GLY A 27 -4.91 4.28 -16.35
N PHE A 28 -3.92 3.84 -15.59
CA PHE A 28 -4.16 3.40 -14.23
C PHE A 28 -4.64 4.55 -13.35
N SER A 29 -5.61 4.28 -12.48
CA SER A 29 -6.12 5.24 -11.51
C SER A 29 -6.66 4.47 -10.32
N LEU A 30 -7.04 5.17 -9.26
CA LEU A 30 -7.70 4.53 -8.14
C LEU A 30 -9.03 3.90 -8.54
N GLU A 31 -9.75 4.51 -9.46
CA GLU A 31 -11.00 3.95 -9.97
C GLU A 31 -10.76 2.65 -10.71
N VAL A 32 -9.67 2.56 -11.46
CA VAL A 32 -9.29 1.32 -12.13
C VAL A 32 -8.96 0.25 -11.09
N ALA A 33 -8.23 0.63 -10.05
CA ALA A 33 -7.89 -0.30 -8.97
C ALA A 33 -9.15 -0.78 -8.25
N ASP A 34 -10.10 0.11 -8.00
CA ASP A 34 -11.37 -0.28 -7.37
C ASP A 34 -12.08 -1.34 -8.18
N ARG A 35 -12.12 -1.17 -9.50
CA ARG A 35 -12.77 -2.16 -10.38
C ARG A 35 -12.02 -3.48 -10.42
N THR A 36 -10.70 -3.41 -10.30
CA THR A 36 -9.87 -4.61 -10.36
C THR A 36 -9.89 -5.40 -9.07
N PHE A 37 -9.81 -4.71 -7.93
CA PHE A 37 -9.61 -5.37 -6.64
C PHE A 37 -10.86 -5.41 -5.77
N GLY A 38 -11.85 -4.59 -6.07
CA GLY A 38 -13.11 -4.60 -5.34
C GLY A 38 -13.12 -3.63 -4.17
N ILE A 39 -13.54 -4.11 -3.01
CA ILE A 39 -13.65 -3.28 -1.81
C ILE A 39 -12.40 -3.50 -0.97
N ALA A 40 -11.73 -2.41 -0.63
CA ALA A 40 -10.50 -2.48 0.15
C ALA A 40 -10.81 -2.83 1.60
N PRO A 41 -10.06 -3.76 2.20
CA PRO A 41 -10.22 -4.01 3.63
C PRO A 41 -9.68 -2.82 4.42
N ALA A 42 -10.18 -2.66 5.64
CA ALA A 42 -9.74 -1.57 6.50
C ALA A 42 -8.26 -1.73 6.82
N LEU A 43 -7.50 -0.65 6.67
CA LEU A 43 -6.08 -0.67 6.95
C LEU A 43 -5.87 -0.34 8.43
N GLN A 44 -5.59 -1.35 9.23
CA GLN A 44 -5.36 -1.17 10.65
C GLN A 44 -3.87 -1.06 10.92
N ARG A 45 -3.52 -0.10 11.74
CA ARG A 45 -2.12 0.09 12.09
C ARG A 45 -1.86 -0.45 13.48
N PRO A 46 -0.69 -0.97 13.74
CA PRO A 46 0.42 -1.13 12.77
C PRO A 46 0.29 -2.34 11.87
N ILE A 47 -0.61 -3.25 12.14
CA ILE A 47 -0.73 -4.49 11.38
C ILE A 47 -2.17 -4.75 10.99
N ALA A 48 -2.39 -4.95 9.71
CA ALA A 48 -3.67 -5.39 9.18
C ALA A 48 -3.51 -6.82 8.68
N ASP A 49 -3.94 -7.79 9.49
CA ASP A 49 -3.82 -9.19 9.13
C ASP A 49 -5.11 -9.65 8.45
N VAL A 50 -5.28 -9.21 7.22
CA VAL A 50 -6.48 -9.50 6.44
C VAL A 50 -6.60 -10.99 6.14
N ALA A 51 -5.47 -11.64 5.91
CA ALA A 51 -5.46 -13.08 5.63
C ALA A 51 -5.68 -13.95 6.86
N GLY A 52 -5.57 -13.38 8.05
CA GLY A 52 -5.79 -14.12 9.29
C GLY A 52 -4.74 -15.17 9.56
N VAL A 53 -3.49 -14.89 9.20
CA VAL A 53 -2.41 -15.87 9.33
C VAL A 53 -1.50 -15.64 10.53
N MET A 54 -1.62 -14.50 11.21
CA MET A 54 -0.79 -14.21 12.38
C MET A 54 -1.55 -14.51 13.66
N GLY A 55 -0.92 -15.25 14.56
CA GLY A 55 -1.45 -15.41 15.90
C GLY A 55 -1.25 -14.14 16.72
N SER A 56 -1.95 -14.03 17.84
CA SER A 56 -1.89 -12.84 18.68
C SER A 56 -0.48 -12.56 19.20
N PHE A 57 0.30 -13.60 19.49
CA PHE A 57 1.66 -13.41 19.97
C PHE A 57 2.55 -12.80 18.89
N ALA A 58 2.44 -13.32 17.66
CA ALA A 58 3.21 -12.77 16.54
C ALA A 58 2.82 -11.34 16.24
N GLN A 59 1.52 -11.01 16.31
CA GLN A 59 1.07 -9.65 16.09
C GLN A 59 1.64 -8.69 17.13
N LYS A 60 1.66 -9.10 18.39
CA LYS A 60 2.21 -8.25 19.45
C LYS A 60 3.70 -8.01 19.25
N ARG A 61 4.44 -9.05 18.87
CA ARG A 61 5.87 -8.90 18.64
C ARG A 61 6.15 -7.99 17.46
N ALA A 62 5.44 -8.17 16.36
CA ALA A 62 5.63 -7.31 15.19
C ALA A 62 5.26 -5.87 15.49
N ALA A 63 4.16 -5.67 16.21
CA ALA A 63 3.75 -4.31 16.59
C ALA A 63 4.79 -3.65 17.47
N HIS A 64 5.41 -4.40 18.37
CA HIS A 64 6.45 -3.87 19.24
C HIS A 64 7.67 -3.41 18.42
N VAL A 65 8.09 -4.22 17.45
CA VAL A 65 9.22 -3.86 16.59
C VAL A 65 8.90 -2.60 15.79
N ILE A 66 7.69 -2.54 15.21
CA ILE A 66 7.28 -1.36 14.45
C ILE A 66 7.30 -0.12 15.33
N THR A 67 6.79 -0.22 16.54
CA THR A 67 6.77 0.91 17.47
C THR A 67 8.18 1.37 17.79
N GLN A 68 9.11 0.44 17.99
CA GLN A 68 10.49 0.81 18.28
C GLN A 68 11.14 1.52 17.11
N VAL A 69 10.91 1.05 15.89
CA VAL A 69 11.47 1.69 14.70
C VAL A 69 10.90 3.10 14.55
N GLU A 70 9.61 3.26 14.76
CA GLU A 70 8.98 4.56 14.64
C GLU A 70 9.47 5.55 15.68
N ARG A 71 9.82 5.06 16.86
CA ARG A 71 10.41 5.92 17.89
C ARG A 71 11.78 6.43 17.50
N GLN A 72 12.59 5.56 16.87
CA GLN A 72 13.91 5.96 16.42
C GLN A 72 13.86 6.88 15.21
N PHE A 73 12.85 6.73 14.39
CA PHE A 73 12.70 7.50 13.16
C PHE A 73 11.30 8.11 13.13
N PRO A 74 11.09 9.21 13.87
CA PRO A 74 9.72 9.76 14.02
C PRO A 74 9.07 10.20 12.71
N GLN A 75 9.87 10.40 11.67
CA GLN A 75 9.33 10.76 10.35
C GLN A 75 8.75 9.58 9.59
N LEU A 76 8.94 8.35 10.09
CA LEU A 76 8.40 7.17 9.45
C LEU A 76 7.07 6.76 10.07
N ALA A 77 6.17 6.30 9.24
CA ALA A 77 4.96 5.64 9.68
C ALA A 77 4.89 4.29 8.96
N ILE A 78 4.81 3.21 9.72
CA ILE A 78 4.90 1.88 9.16
C ILE A 78 3.57 1.15 9.37
N ALA A 79 3.07 0.52 8.31
CA ALA A 79 1.92 -0.35 8.40
C ALA A 79 2.24 -1.62 7.63
N ALA A 80 1.96 -2.76 8.25
CA ALA A 80 2.17 -4.06 7.61
C ALA A 80 0.81 -4.65 7.26
N VAL A 81 0.67 -5.10 6.02
CA VAL A 81 -0.58 -5.70 5.56
C VAL A 81 -0.29 -7.11 5.08
N LEU A 82 -1.01 -8.08 5.66
CA LEU A 82 -0.92 -9.47 5.23
C LEU A 82 -2.25 -9.83 4.59
N ALA A 83 -2.22 -10.12 3.31
CA ALA A 83 -3.44 -10.40 2.55
C ALA A 83 -3.18 -11.49 1.54
N ASP A 84 -4.25 -12.21 1.20
CA ASP A 84 -4.19 -13.18 0.10
C ASP A 84 -4.32 -12.40 -1.20
N VAL A 85 -3.22 -12.28 -1.92
CA VAL A 85 -3.21 -11.58 -3.19
C VAL A 85 -3.19 -12.63 -4.30
N PRO A 86 -4.08 -12.55 -5.28
CA PRO A 86 -4.03 -13.50 -6.39
C PRO A 86 -2.66 -13.51 -7.04
N GLN A 87 -2.18 -14.69 -7.44
CA GLN A 87 -0.83 -14.81 -7.96
C GLN A 87 -0.54 -13.90 -9.14
N GLN A 88 -1.54 -13.67 -9.98
CA GLN A 88 -1.36 -12.82 -11.14
C GLN A 88 -1.60 -11.35 -10.85
N ALA A 89 -2.03 -11.01 -9.64
CA ALA A 89 -2.29 -9.60 -9.33
C ALA A 89 -0.97 -8.86 -9.19
N PRO A 90 -0.84 -7.69 -9.81
CA PRO A 90 0.37 -6.90 -9.66
C PRO A 90 0.44 -6.33 -8.24
N LEU A 91 1.56 -6.62 -7.59
CA LEU A 91 1.69 -6.29 -6.17
C LEU A 91 1.72 -4.79 -5.90
N VAL A 92 2.43 -4.03 -6.73
CA VAL A 92 2.58 -2.59 -6.50
C VAL A 92 1.25 -1.85 -6.66
N PRO A 93 0.45 -2.08 -7.72
CA PRO A 93 -0.88 -1.49 -7.80
C PRO A 93 -1.79 -1.90 -6.64
N TYR A 94 -1.70 -3.15 -6.18
CA TYR A 94 -2.50 -3.61 -5.06
C TYR A 94 -2.12 -2.86 -3.77
N ALA A 95 -0.83 -2.71 -3.50
CA ALA A 95 -0.37 -1.97 -2.33
C ALA A 95 -0.79 -0.52 -2.39
N PHE A 96 -0.66 0.11 -3.55
CA PHE A 96 -1.09 1.49 -3.75
C PHE A 96 -2.58 1.64 -3.44
N TRP A 97 -3.39 0.71 -3.93
CA TRP A 97 -4.82 0.73 -3.73
C TRP A 97 -5.19 0.59 -2.25
N ILE A 98 -4.59 -0.37 -1.56
CA ILE A 98 -4.96 -0.63 -0.17
C ILE A 98 -4.53 0.52 0.75
N PHE A 99 -3.41 1.17 0.44
CA PHE A 99 -2.96 2.31 1.24
C PHE A 99 -3.77 3.57 0.97
N ASN A 100 -4.50 3.62 -0.13
CA ASN A 100 -5.33 4.79 -0.45
C ASN A 100 -6.81 4.59 -0.15
N ARG A 101 -7.28 3.37 -0.12
CA ARG A 101 -8.71 3.07 0.11
C ARG A 101 -8.97 2.36 1.44
N GLY A 102 -7.98 1.72 1.97
CA GLY A 102 -8.14 0.98 3.21
C GLY A 102 -8.24 1.80 4.48
#